data_dba5d4a1ee7ae02ff2670f32061d60e6
#
_entry.id   dba5d4a1ee7ae02ff2670f32061d60e6
#
_cell.length_a   1.000
_cell.length_b   1.000
_cell.length_c   1.000
_cell.angle_alpha   90.00
_cell.angle_beta   90.00
_cell.angle_gamma   90.00
#
_symmetry.space_group_name_H-M   'P 1'
#
loop_
_entity.id
_entity.type
_entity.pdbx_description
1 polymer ?
#
loop_
_entity_poly.entity_id
_entity_poly.type
_entity_poly.pdbx_seq_one_letter_code
_entity_poly.pdbx_strand_id
1 'polypeptide(L)'
;MERKVCTIGEWLDVWYEVYAVPEYASKTLEIYRDARKRLSRRFPEIESTPLTELLPVTFQKALNDLSKKYAKSSLRHIKSLYNLAYQTAIKNHQCTENPISGVTVPKKASEKVVNGLSREEQQAFEEAAKQLTIRDQFILQTFLLTGLRRGELQNLRWQDWDKIAKVLRGE
;
A
#
# COMPACT_ATOMS: atom_id res chain seq x y z
N MET A 1 -37.72 -2.20 15.67
CA MET A 1 -36.28 -2.01 15.93
C MET A 1 -35.73 -1.17 14.81
N GLU A 2 -35.52 0.12 15.04
CA GLU A 2 -34.78 0.95 14.06
C GLU A 2 -33.38 0.40 13.92
N ARG A 3 -33.01 -0.01 12.70
CA ARG A 3 -31.61 -0.37 12.40
C ARG A 3 -30.79 0.90 12.58
N LYS A 4 -29.92 0.94 13.60
CA LYS A 4 -28.93 2.00 13.73
C LYS A 4 -28.13 2.05 12.44
N VAL A 5 -28.20 3.15 11.73
CA VAL A 5 -27.49 3.32 10.47
C VAL A 5 -26.00 3.38 10.80
N CYS A 6 -25.23 2.40 10.32
CA CYS A 6 -23.81 2.30 10.54
C CYS A 6 -23.09 3.40 9.77
N THR A 7 -22.17 4.12 10.42
CA THR A 7 -21.31 5.08 9.76
C THR A 7 -20.20 4.38 8.98
N ILE A 8 -19.57 5.10 8.07
CA ILE A 8 -18.42 4.59 7.30
C ILE A 8 -17.27 4.19 8.24
N GLY A 9 -17.00 4.99 9.28
CA GLY A 9 -15.98 4.70 10.27
C GLY A 9 -16.26 3.42 11.05
N GLU A 10 -17.49 3.28 11.58
CA GLU A 10 -17.92 2.06 12.29
C GLU A 10 -17.83 0.81 11.40
N TRP A 11 -18.23 0.93 10.13
CA TRP A 11 -18.09 -0.16 9.17
C TRP A 11 -16.63 -0.51 8.87
N LEU A 12 -15.78 0.49 8.71
CA LEU A 12 -14.33 0.28 8.47
C LEU A 12 -13.67 -0.46 9.64
N ASP A 13 -14.08 -0.19 10.89
CA ASP A 13 -13.58 -0.91 12.07
C ASP A 13 -13.97 -2.39 12.00
N VAL A 14 -15.24 -2.68 11.75
CA VAL A 14 -15.73 -4.06 11.57
C VAL A 14 -15.03 -4.73 10.39
N TRP A 15 -14.93 -4.05 9.24
CA TRP A 15 -14.29 -4.60 8.05
C TRP A 15 -12.81 -4.92 8.31
N TYR A 16 -12.11 -4.04 9.01
CA TYR A 16 -10.71 -4.23 9.33
C TYR A 16 -10.48 -5.46 10.20
N GLU A 17 -11.22 -5.58 11.28
CA GLU A 17 -11.06 -6.67 12.24
C GLU A 17 -11.53 -8.03 11.69
N VAL A 18 -12.69 -8.05 11.03
CA VAL A 18 -13.35 -9.28 10.62
C VAL A 18 -12.84 -9.80 9.27
N TYR A 19 -12.54 -8.90 8.34
CA TYR A 19 -12.19 -9.29 6.97
C TYR A 19 -10.73 -9.02 6.60
N ALA A 20 -10.17 -7.88 7.05
CA ALA A 20 -8.82 -7.53 6.63
C ALA A 20 -7.74 -8.26 7.42
N VAL A 21 -7.85 -8.33 8.74
CA VAL A 21 -6.84 -8.97 9.61
C VAL A 21 -6.63 -10.45 9.27
N PRO A 22 -7.66 -11.27 9.04
CA PRO A 22 -7.47 -12.67 8.66
C PRO A 22 -6.92 -12.88 7.25
N GLU A 23 -7.15 -11.92 6.32
CA GLU A 23 -6.89 -12.10 4.88
C GLU A 23 -5.52 -11.55 4.47
N TYR A 24 -5.08 -10.41 5.07
CA TYR A 24 -3.93 -9.68 4.56
C TYR A 24 -2.71 -9.77 5.46
N ALA A 25 -1.53 -9.80 4.83
CA ALA A 25 -0.25 -9.71 5.54
C ALA A 25 -0.11 -8.38 6.31
N SER A 26 0.66 -8.40 7.43
CA SER A 26 0.86 -7.25 8.32
C SER A 26 1.23 -5.96 7.58
N LYS A 27 2.06 -6.07 6.52
CA LYS A 27 2.46 -4.91 5.71
C LYS A 27 1.30 -4.27 4.95
N THR A 28 0.36 -5.08 4.44
CA THR A 28 -0.85 -4.58 3.78
C THR A 28 -1.78 -3.90 4.79
N LEU A 29 -1.89 -4.47 5.99
CA LEU A 29 -2.68 -3.88 7.08
C LEU A 29 -2.14 -2.52 7.52
N GLU A 30 -0.81 -2.35 7.58
CA GLU A 30 -0.17 -1.05 7.83
C GLU A 30 -0.54 -0.03 6.74
N ILE A 31 -0.47 -0.44 5.46
CA ILE A 31 -0.84 0.42 4.32
C ILE A 31 -2.30 0.87 4.43
N TYR A 32 -3.21 -0.02 4.82
CA TYR A 32 -4.63 0.33 4.99
C TYR A 32 -4.86 1.26 6.17
N ARG A 33 -4.20 1.04 7.33
CA ARG A 33 -4.26 1.98 8.47
C ARG A 33 -3.76 3.36 8.08
N ASP A 34 -2.65 3.44 7.37
CA ASP A 34 -2.08 4.70 6.91
C ASP A 34 -2.99 5.40 5.88
N ALA A 35 -3.58 4.64 4.97
CA ALA A 35 -4.53 5.15 3.99
C ALA A 35 -5.76 5.78 4.67
N ARG A 36 -6.35 5.07 5.64
CA ARG A 36 -7.47 5.58 6.46
C ARG A 36 -7.07 6.85 7.20
N LYS A 37 -5.93 6.82 7.91
CA LYS A 37 -5.42 7.97 8.68
C LYS A 37 -5.17 9.21 7.84
N ARG A 38 -4.75 9.06 6.59
CA ARG A 38 -4.54 10.19 5.67
C ARG A 38 -5.85 10.85 5.26
N LEU A 39 -6.89 10.06 4.99
CA LEU A 39 -8.21 10.59 4.65
C LEU A 39 -8.88 11.20 5.88
N SER A 40 -8.98 10.47 6.98
CA SER A 40 -9.71 10.90 8.18
C SER A 40 -9.14 12.15 8.86
N ARG A 41 -7.83 12.38 8.75
CA ARG A 41 -7.21 13.63 9.26
C ARG A 41 -7.69 14.88 8.53
N ARG A 42 -8.00 14.78 7.26
CA ARG A 42 -8.34 15.93 6.42
C ARG A 42 -9.85 16.05 6.20
N PHE A 43 -10.54 14.92 6.21
CA PHE A 43 -11.96 14.79 5.92
C PHE A 43 -12.63 13.86 6.93
N PRO A 44 -12.62 14.21 8.25
CA PRO A 44 -13.22 13.36 9.29
C PRO A 44 -14.72 13.15 9.09
N GLU A 45 -15.39 14.11 8.44
CA GLU A 45 -16.80 14.05 8.10
C GLU A 45 -17.17 12.86 7.21
N ILE A 46 -16.24 12.37 6.39
CA ILE A 46 -16.49 11.19 5.55
C ILE A 46 -16.71 9.96 6.42
N GLU A 47 -15.90 9.75 7.47
CA GLU A 47 -16.09 8.59 8.36
C GLU A 47 -17.32 8.73 9.27
N SER A 48 -17.76 9.96 9.54
CA SER A 48 -18.98 10.22 10.31
C SER A 48 -20.26 10.11 9.45
N THR A 49 -20.12 10.08 8.13
CA THR A 49 -21.26 9.95 7.21
C THR A 49 -21.87 8.54 7.31
N PRO A 50 -23.20 8.39 7.28
CA PRO A 50 -23.85 7.10 7.15
C PRO A 50 -23.36 6.35 5.90
N LEU A 51 -23.15 5.05 6.02
CA LEU A 51 -22.60 4.22 4.95
C LEU A 51 -23.39 4.31 3.63
N THR A 52 -24.69 4.53 3.73
CA THR A 52 -25.62 4.63 2.58
C THR A 52 -25.70 6.03 1.96
N GLU A 53 -25.09 7.05 2.59
CA GLU A 53 -25.28 8.45 2.21
C GLU A 53 -24.03 9.08 1.56
N LEU A 54 -22.92 8.35 1.50
CA LEU A 54 -21.72 8.87 0.85
C LEU A 54 -21.96 9.05 -0.66
N LEU A 55 -21.79 10.28 -1.12
CA LEU A 55 -21.86 10.57 -2.55
C LEU A 55 -20.50 10.39 -3.20
N PRO A 56 -20.44 9.80 -4.41
CA PRO A 56 -19.19 9.66 -5.18
C PRO A 56 -18.42 10.98 -5.36
N VAL A 57 -19.15 12.08 -5.58
CA VAL A 57 -18.56 13.42 -5.75
C VAL A 57 -17.86 13.92 -4.49
N THR A 58 -18.35 13.58 -3.30
CA THR A 58 -17.73 13.95 -2.02
C THR A 58 -16.37 13.27 -1.87
N PHE A 59 -16.32 11.97 -2.11
CA PHE A 59 -15.08 11.21 -2.05
C PHE A 59 -14.09 11.64 -3.16
N GLN A 60 -14.60 11.96 -4.37
CA GLN A 60 -13.77 12.48 -5.45
C GLN A 60 -13.12 13.83 -5.09
N LYS A 61 -13.87 14.77 -4.49
CA LYS A 61 -13.33 16.04 -4.00
C LYS A 61 -12.24 15.82 -2.97
N ALA A 62 -12.41 14.90 -2.03
CA ALA A 62 -11.41 14.55 -1.04
C ALA A 62 -10.12 14.01 -1.69
N LEU A 63 -10.21 13.09 -2.65
CA LEU A 63 -9.03 12.61 -3.39
C LEU A 63 -8.35 13.72 -4.21
N ASN A 64 -9.12 14.62 -4.82
CA ASN A 64 -8.58 15.74 -5.57
C ASN A 64 -7.78 16.71 -4.65
N ASP A 65 -8.26 16.97 -3.45
CA ASP A 65 -7.52 17.81 -2.48
C ASP A 65 -6.28 17.09 -1.97
N LEU A 66 -6.39 15.81 -1.59
CA LEU A 66 -5.25 15.01 -1.15
C LEU A 66 -4.17 14.85 -2.23
N SER A 67 -4.52 14.94 -3.51
CA SER A 67 -3.57 14.84 -4.62
C SER A 67 -2.55 15.99 -4.66
N LYS A 68 -2.83 17.10 -4.00
CA LYS A 68 -1.90 18.23 -3.83
C LYS A 68 -0.72 17.88 -2.90
N LYS A 69 -0.90 16.88 -2.02
CA LYS A 69 0.07 16.52 -0.98
C LYS A 69 0.63 15.09 -1.13
N TYR A 70 -0.18 14.16 -1.62
CA TYR A 70 0.17 12.75 -1.64
C TYR A 70 0.37 12.23 -3.06
N ALA A 71 1.34 11.31 -3.22
CA ALA A 71 1.61 10.65 -4.47
C ALA A 71 0.43 9.76 -4.91
N LYS A 72 0.32 9.51 -6.20
CA LYS A 72 -0.72 8.71 -6.84
C LYS A 72 -0.87 7.30 -6.24
N SER A 73 0.25 6.67 -5.84
CA SER A 73 0.22 5.37 -5.15
C SER A 73 -0.54 5.44 -3.82
N SER A 74 -0.30 6.49 -3.02
CA SER A 74 -1.02 6.69 -1.75
C SER A 74 -2.53 6.89 -1.95
N LEU A 75 -2.92 7.63 -2.99
CA LEU A 75 -4.33 7.84 -3.32
C LEU A 75 -5.00 6.55 -3.83
N ARG A 76 -4.26 5.71 -4.56
CA ARG A 76 -4.72 4.38 -4.95
C ARG A 76 -5.01 3.51 -3.72
N HIS A 77 -4.15 3.54 -2.70
CA HIS A 77 -4.37 2.78 -1.46
C HIS A 77 -5.61 3.28 -0.71
N ILE A 78 -5.83 4.62 -0.65
CA ILE A 78 -7.05 5.18 -0.05
C ILE A 78 -8.28 4.68 -0.82
N LYS A 79 -8.29 4.84 -2.15
CA LYS A 79 -9.39 4.36 -2.98
C LYS A 79 -9.63 2.86 -2.81
N SER A 80 -8.56 2.06 -2.81
CA SER A 80 -8.65 0.60 -2.69
C SER A 80 -9.27 0.17 -1.36
N LEU A 81 -8.82 0.74 -0.24
CA LEU A 81 -9.36 0.45 1.09
C LEU A 81 -10.88 0.66 1.13
N TYR A 82 -11.34 1.87 0.78
CA TYR A 82 -12.76 2.20 0.84
C TYR A 82 -13.59 1.39 -0.16
N ASN A 83 -13.05 1.14 -1.36
CA ASN A 83 -13.71 0.30 -2.35
C ASN A 83 -13.92 -1.13 -1.87
N LEU A 84 -12.90 -1.76 -1.26
CA LEU A 84 -13.00 -3.11 -0.71
C LEU A 84 -13.98 -3.18 0.45
N ALA A 85 -13.94 -2.21 1.36
CA ALA A 85 -14.87 -2.13 2.47
C ALA A 85 -16.33 -2.01 1.98
N TYR A 86 -16.60 -1.17 0.97
CA TYR A 86 -17.95 -1.05 0.38
C TYR A 86 -18.38 -2.31 -0.37
N GLN A 87 -17.49 -2.97 -1.11
CA GLN A 87 -17.80 -4.25 -1.75
C GLN A 87 -18.22 -5.30 -0.71
N THR A 88 -17.55 -5.33 0.44
CA THR A 88 -17.91 -6.23 1.53
C THR A 88 -19.22 -5.79 2.21
N ALA A 89 -19.47 -4.49 2.34
CA ALA A 89 -20.71 -3.96 2.88
C ALA A 89 -21.94 -4.39 2.04
N ILE A 90 -21.82 -4.35 0.72
CA ILE A 90 -22.86 -4.82 -0.20
C ILE A 90 -23.14 -6.30 0.01
N LYS A 91 -22.08 -7.14 0.10
CA LYS A 91 -22.24 -8.59 0.36
C LYS A 91 -22.90 -8.88 1.71
N ASN A 92 -22.76 -7.99 2.69
CA ASN A 92 -23.37 -8.08 4.00
C ASN A 92 -24.70 -7.31 4.10
N HIS A 93 -25.29 -6.87 2.99
CA HIS A 93 -26.55 -6.13 2.93
C HIS A 93 -26.59 -4.86 3.80
N GLN A 94 -25.42 -4.23 4.02
CA GLN A 94 -25.32 -2.96 4.76
C GLN A 94 -25.62 -1.75 3.86
N CYS A 95 -25.34 -1.87 2.57
CA CYS A 95 -25.67 -0.90 1.54
C CYS A 95 -25.94 -1.62 0.21
N THR A 96 -26.52 -0.91 -0.76
CA THR A 96 -26.87 -1.47 -2.08
C THR A 96 -25.89 -1.07 -3.16
N GLU A 97 -25.17 0.04 -2.97
CA GLU A 97 -24.28 0.61 -3.97
C GLU A 97 -22.90 0.92 -3.41
N ASN A 98 -21.90 0.92 -4.29
CA ASN A 98 -20.55 1.31 -3.95
C ASN A 98 -20.22 2.68 -4.56
N PRO A 99 -20.24 3.76 -3.77
CA PRO A 99 -19.97 5.11 -4.25
C PRO A 99 -18.52 5.31 -4.71
N ILE A 100 -17.61 4.40 -4.35
CA ILE A 100 -16.20 4.49 -4.69
C ILE A 100 -15.90 3.92 -6.09
N SER A 101 -16.78 3.11 -6.65
CA SER A 101 -16.56 2.42 -7.94
C SER A 101 -16.29 3.39 -9.08
N GLY A 102 -17.06 4.48 -9.16
CA GLY A 102 -16.93 5.52 -10.19
C GLY A 102 -15.86 6.59 -9.91
N VAL A 103 -15.24 6.57 -8.73
CA VAL A 103 -14.23 7.55 -8.35
C VAL A 103 -12.91 7.28 -9.08
N THR A 104 -12.19 8.32 -9.49
CA THR A 104 -10.90 8.21 -10.20
C THR A 104 -9.77 8.84 -9.41
N VAL A 105 -8.58 8.24 -9.47
CA VAL A 105 -7.38 8.86 -8.91
C VAL A 105 -6.89 9.96 -9.85
N PRO A 106 -6.69 11.21 -9.34
CA PRO A 106 -6.31 12.35 -10.17
C PRO A 106 -5.03 12.08 -10.96
N LYS A 107 -5.05 12.33 -12.27
CA LYS A 107 -3.89 12.13 -13.16
C LYS A 107 -2.72 13.06 -12.82
N LYS A 108 -3.02 14.26 -12.27
CA LYS A 108 -2.04 15.27 -11.86
C LYS A 108 -1.33 14.95 -10.54
N ALA A 109 -1.76 13.92 -9.80
CA ALA A 109 -1.05 13.48 -8.60
C ALA A 109 0.36 13.03 -8.97
N SER A 110 1.36 13.44 -8.17
CA SER A 110 2.76 13.13 -8.42
C SER A 110 2.99 11.62 -8.51
N GLU A 111 3.77 11.21 -9.49
CA GLU A 111 4.32 9.85 -9.57
C GLU A 111 5.81 9.92 -9.24
N LYS A 112 6.28 8.99 -8.41
CA LYS A 112 7.70 8.85 -8.16
C LYS A 112 8.32 8.18 -9.39
N VAL A 113 9.17 8.90 -10.08
CA VAL A 113 10.01 8.33 -11.13
C VAL A 113 11.12 7.55 -10.41
N VAL A 114 11.24 6.27 -10.70
CA VAL A 114 12.35 5.43 -10.23
C VAL A 114 13.30 5.27 -11.40
N ASN A 115 14.45 5.93 -11.32
CA ASN A 115 15.53 5.74 -12.27
C ASN A 115 16.44 4.61 -11.76
N GLY A 116 16.92 3.75 -12.67
CA GLY A 116 18.01 2.84 -12.38
C GLY A 116 19.32 3.63 -12.18
N LEU A 117 20.31 3.04 -11.53
CA LEU A 117 21.63 3.63 -11.43
C LEU A 117 22.28 3.69 -12.83
N SER A 118 22.91 4.82 -13.16
CA SER A 118 23.84 4.87 -14.30
C SER A 118 25.09 4.06 -13.99
N ARG A 119 25.91 3.83 -15.01
CA ARG A 119 27.15 3.08 -14.84
C ARG A 119 28.14 3.80 -13.91
N GLU A 120 28.20 5.12 -14.02
CA GLU A 120 29.02 5.99 -13.18
C GLU A 120 28.52 6.01 -11.74
N GLU A 121 27.20 6.08 -11.55
CA GLU A 121 26.58 6.02 -10.23
C GLU A 121 26.79 4.64 -9.57
N GLN A 122 26.75 3.55 -10.36
CA GLN A 122 27.04 2.22 -9.86
C GLN A 122 28.49 2.11 -9.40
N GLN A 123 29.46 2.61 -10.17
CA GLN A 123 30.87 2.60 -9.79
C GLN A 123 31.12 3.42 -8.51
N ALA A 124 30.54 4.62 -8.43
CA ALA A 124 30.65 5.44 -7.23
C ALA A 124 30.06 4.75 -6.00
N PHE A 125 28.92 4.05 -6.17
CA PHE A 125 28.29 3.26 -5.12
C PHE A 125 29.17 2.10 -4.66
N GLU A 126 29.79 1.35 -5.60
CA GLU A 126 30.68 0.24 -5.30
C GLU A 126 31.96 0.72 -4.54
N GLU A 127 32.54 1.86 -4.93
CA GLU A 127 33.65 2.46 -4.20
C GLU A 127 33.26 2.89 -2.78
N ALA A 128 32.13 3.55 -2.64
CA ALA A 128 31.62 3.95 -1.31
C ALA A 128 31.34 2.73 -0.43
N ALA A 129 30.84 1.64 -1.01
CA ALA A 129 30.55 0.40 -0.28
C ALA A 129 31.81 -0.24 0.34
N LYS A 130 33.01 -0.05 -0.24
CA LYS A 130 34.27 -0.57 0.30
C LYS A 130 34.61 -0.03 1.69
N GLN A 131 34.03 1.10 2.09
CA GLN A 131 34.22 1.70 3.41
C GLN A 131 33.34 1.09 4.50
N LEU A 132 32.41 0.23 4.12
CA LEU A 132 31.46 -0.41 5.03
C LEU A 132 32.02 -1.70 5.62
N THR A 133 31.29 -2.28 6.58
CA THR A 133 31.63 -3.60 7.11
C THR A 133 31.54 -4.67 6.01
N ILE A 134 32.28 -5.75 6.14
CA ILE A 134 32.28 -6.88 5.18
C ILE A 134 30.85 -7.41 4.98
N ARG A 135 30.06 -7.46 6.04
CA ARG A 135 28.65 -7.88 5.99
C ARG A 135 27.83 -6.95 5.09
N ASP A 136 27.96 -5.64 5.29
CA ASP A 136 27.17 -4.66 4.53
C ASP A 136 27.63 -4.61 3.07
N GLN A 137 28.94 -4.73 2.81
CA GLN A 137 29.47 -4.88 1.44
C GLN A 137 28.84 -6.09 0.73
N PHE A 138 28.78 -7.24 1.41
CA PHE A 138 28.18 -8.45 0.85
C PHE A 138 26.69 -8.26 0.53
N ILE A 139 25.92 -7.66 1.44
CA ILE A 139 24.50 -7.36 1.23
C ILE A 139 24.31 -6.47 0.00
N LEU A 140 25.07 -5.38 -0.10
CA LEU A 140 24.95 -4.43 -1.20
C LEU A 140 25.37 -5.03 -2.55
N GLN A 141 26.47 -5.79 -2.58
CA GLN A 141 26.91 -6.50 -3.79
C GLN A 141 25.88 -7.54 -4.23
N THR A 142 25.29 -8.27 -3.29
CA THR A 142 24.23 -9.23 -3.61
C THR A 142 23.03 -8.54 -4.27
N PHE A 143 22.59 -7.38 -3.77
CA PHE A 143 21.53 -6.60 -4.41
C PHE A 143 21.89 -6.18 -5.83
N LEU A 144 23.11 -5.65 -6.03
CA LEU A 144 23.52 -5.18 -7.35
C LEU A 144 23.63 -6.31 -8.38
N LEU A 145 24.19 -7.45 -7.98
CA LEU A 145 24.49 -8.56 -8.89
C LEU A 145 23.27 -9.44 -9.18
N THR A 146 22.33 -9.55 -8.23
CA THR A 146 21.21 -10.48 -8.35
C THR A 146 19.88 -9.79 -8.65
N GLY A 147 19.76 -8.51 -8.36
CA GLY A 147 18.48 -7.79 -8.46
C GLY A 147 17.40 -8.25 -7.48
N LEU A 148 17.75 -9.03 -6.47
CA LEU A 148 16.82 -9.51 -5.43
C LEU A 148 16.13 -8.34 -4.73
N ARG A 149 14.85 -8.52 -4.41
CA ARG A 149 14.14 -7.58 -3.55
C ARG A 149 14.63 -7.72 -2.11
N ARG A 150 14.51 -6.64 -1.33
CA ARG A 150 14.92 -6.65 0.10
C ARG A 150 14.34 -7.83 0.88
N GLY A 151 13.06 -8.15 0.68
CA GLY A 151 12.41 -9.29 1.36
C GLY A 151 12.95 -10.64 0.92
N GLU A 152 13.28 -10.79 -0.34
CA GLU A 152 13.90 -12.01 -0.91
C GLU A 152 15.29 -12.22 -0.31
N LEU A 153 16.12 -11.18 -0.27
CA LEU A 153 17.45 -11.27 0.36
C LEU A 153 17.35 -11.60 1.87
N GLN A 154 16.40 -11.01 2.60
CA GLN A 154 16.22 -11.29 4.03
C GLN A 154 15.81 -12.74 4.32
N ASN A 155 15.12 -13.40 3.38
CA ASN A 155 14.68 -14.78 3.50
C ASN A 155 15.67 -15.79 2.89
N LEU A 156 16.75 -15.33 2.26
CA LEU A 156 17.76 -16.18 1.64
C LEU A 156 18.44 -17.07 2.69
N ARG A 157 18.50 -18.36 2.41
CA ARG A 157 19.10 -19.38 3.28
C ARG A 157 20.25 -20.08 2.58
N TRP A 158 21.13 -20.72 3.34
CA TRP A 158 22.24 -21.51 2.78
C TRP A 158 21.78 -22.68 1.89
N GLN A 159 20.59 -23.19 2.08
CA GLN A 159 20.00 -24.22 1.22
C GLN A 159 19.68 -23.71 -0.19
N ASP A 160 19.46 -22.41 -0.34
CA ASP A 160 19.15 -21.77 -1.63
C ASP A 160 20.40 -21.58 -2.49
N TRP A 161 21.58 -21.84 -1.91
CA TRP A 161 22.86 -21.82 -2.60
C TRP A 161 23.23 -23.17 -3.18
N ASP A 162 23.16 -23.30 -4.50
CA ASP A 162 23.63 -24.47 -5.22
C ASP A 162 25.17 -24.38 -5.43
N LYS A 163 25.92 -25.10 -4.62
CA LYS A 163 27.39 -25.09 -4.66
C LYS A 163 27.95 -25.67 -5.98
N ILE A 164 27.25 -26.58 -6.63
CA ILE A 164 27.67 -27.23 -7.86
C ILE A 164 27.47 -26.30 -9.04
N ALA A 165 26.25 -25.77 -9.16
CA ALA A 165 25.89 -24.83 -10.23
C ALA A 165 26.39 -23.39 -9.97
N LYS A 166 26.83 -23.08 -8.75
CA LYS A 166 27.21 -21.72 -8.29
C LYS A 166 26.12 -20.67 -8.53
N VAL A 167 24.88 -21.06 -8.35
CA VAL A 167 23.72 -20.19 -8.53
C VAL A 167 22.86 -20.15 -7.27
N LEU A 168 22.17 -19.02 -7.07
CA LEU A 168 21.13 -18.86 -6.07
C LEU A 168 19.79 -19.30 -6.68
N ARG A 169 19.11 -20.23 -6.01
CA ARG A 169 17.76 -20.64 -6.36
C ARG A 169 16.83 -20.10 -5.27
N GLY A 170 15.99 -19.14 -5.62
CA GLY A 170 14.89 -18.70 -4.77
C GLY A 170 13.61 -19.45 -5.15
N GLU A 171 12.83 -19.87 -4.16
CA GLU A 171 11.42 -20.25 -4.34
C GLU A 171 10.52 -19.02 -4.44
#